data_e8dcf623fecd7b160321c78b148f17de
#
_entry.id   e8dcf623fecd7b160321c78b148f17de
#
_cell.length_a   1.000
_cell.length_b   1.000
_cell.length_c   1.000
_cell.angle_alpha   90.00
_cell.angle_beta   90.00
_cell.angle_gamma   90.00
#
_symmetry.space_group_name_H-M   'P 1'
#
loop_
_entity.id
_entity.type
_entity.pdbx_description
1 polymer ?
#
loop_
_entity_poly.entity_id
_entity_poly.type
_entity_poly.pdbx_seq_one_letter_code
_entity_poly.pdbx_strand_id
1 'polypeptide(L)'
;MTMSQDVFFKAVAARQIPRIRLAGIVINENSVLVQQPADDPSSFYAFIGGEYEVGDTFESRLRKEFDEETNAQIVDLKYLFCVENHFHYRGKLIQQVEHYFAVTLNRSDIVSREDQLTQHWLPLDEISAFELRPFVVRDALADGSYLNSRYMVQSPE
;
A
#
# COMPACT_ATOMS: atom_id res chain seq x y z
N MET A 1 1.26 -3.69 17.92
CA MET A 1 2.73 -3.62 17.76
C MET A 1 3.11 -4.04 16.36
N THR A 2 3.84 -3.20 15.68
CA THR A 2 4.28 -3.46 14.30
C THR A 2 5.57 -4.27 14.34
N MET A 3 5.59 -5.43 13.71
CA MET A 3 6.84 -6.20 13.60
C MET A 3 7.74 -5.60 12.50
N SER A 4 9.04 -5.86 12.56
CA SER A 4 9.97 -5.41 11.54
C SER A 4 9.59 -5.99 10.18
N GLN A 5 9.93 -5.27 9.11
CA GLN A 5 9.65 -5.71 7.74
C GLN A 5 10.24 -7.10 7.44
N ASP A 6 11.47 -7.35 7.90
CA ASP A 6 12.13 -8.63 7.67
C ASP A 6 11.40 -9.79 8.34
N VAL A 7 11.04 -9.64 9.61
CA VAL A 7 10.28 -10.66 10.35
C VAL A 7 8.94 -10.92 9.69
N PHE A 8 8.25 -9.85 9.29
CA PHE A 8 6.95 -9.95 8.63
C PHE A 8 7.04 -10.76 7.32
N PHE A 9 7.94 -10.39 6.41
CA PHE A 9 8.03 -11.08 5.13
C PHE A 9 8.59 -12.50 5.23
N LYS A 10 9.44 -12.79 6.21
CA LYS A 10 9.83 -14.17 6.51
C LYS A 10 8.62 -15.03 6.90
N ALA A 11 7.74 -14.49 7.75
CA ALA A 11 6.52 -15.20 8.17
C ALA A 11 5.57 -15.41 7.00
N VAL A 12 5.37 -14.39 6.16
CA VAL A 12 4.52 -14.48 4.98
C VAL A 12 5.04 -15.54 4.01
N ALA A 13 6.34 -15.52 3.71
CA ALA A 13 6.95 -16.51 2.82
C ALA A 13 6.82 -17.93 3.34
N ALA A 14 6.92 -18.12 4.66
CA ALA A 14 6.83 -19.44 5.29
C ALA A 14 5.44 -20.08 5.20
N ARG A 15 4.39 -19.28 5.05
CA ARG A 15 2.99 -19.77 4.93
C ARG A 15 2.78 -20.61 3.68
N GLN A 16 3.49 -20.34 2.60
CA GLN A 16 3.32 -20.99 1.28
C GLN A 16 1.89 -20.85 0.73
N ILE A 17 1.22 -19.75 1.06
CA ILE A 17 -0.11 -19.38 0.55
C ILE A 17 -0.12 -17.89 0.17
N PRO A 18 -0.87 -17.52 -0.86
CA PRO A 18 -1.02 -16.10 -1.21
C PRO A 18 -1.69 -15.32 -0.08
N ARG A 19 -1.20 -14.11 0.14
CA ARG A 19 -1.76 -13.17 1.11
C ARG A 19 -2.80 -12.29 0.42
N ILE A 20 -3.89 -11.97 1.12
CA ILE A 20 -4.86 -10.96 0.65
C ILE A 20 -4.58 -9.66 1.39
N ARG A 21 -4.38 -8.58 0.63
CA ARG A 21 -4.06 -7.26 1.17
C ARG A 21 -5.03 -6.21 0.65
N LEU A 22 -5.39 -5.28 1.52
CA LEU A 22 -6.16 -4.07 1.17
C LEU A 22 -5.21 -2.88 1.19
N ALA A 23 -5.35 -1.98 0.23
CA ALA A 23 -4.53 -0.79 0.15
C ALA A 23 -5.35 0.43 -0.28
N GLY A 24 -4.98 1.60 0.21
CA GLY A 24 -5.64 2.85 -0.11
C GLY A 24 -4.75 3.77 -0.95
N ILE A 25 -5.33 4.30 -2.01
CA ILE A 25 -4.72 5.36 -2.81
C ILE A 25 -5.38 6.67 -2.40
N VAL A 26 -4.59 7.54 -1.79
CA VAL A 26 -5.02 8.86 -1.33
C VAL A 26 -4.34 9.91 -2.19
N ILE A 27 -5.10 10.67 -2.95
CA ILE A 27 -4.59 11.75 -3.79
C ILE A 27 -5.02 13.08 -3.20
N ASN A 28 -4.06 13.98 -3.01
CA ASN A 28 -4.31 15.34 -2.57
C ASN A 28 -3.32 16.29 -3.24
N GLU A 29 -3.81 17.37 -3.83
CA GLU A 29 -2.97 18.38 -4.51
C GLU A 29 -1.94 17.79 -5.48
N ASN A 30 -2.38 16.84 -6.31
CA ASN A 30 -1.55 16.16 -7.30
C ASN A 30 -0.40 15.34 -6.68
N SER A 31 -0.57 14.88 -5.47
CA SER A 31 0.37 13.99 -4.78
C SER A 31 -0.34 12.78 -4.21
N VAL A 32 0.36 11.67 -4.10
CA VAL A 32 -0.14 10.41 -3.53
C VAL A 32 0.53 10.11 -2.19
N LEU A 33 -0.28 9.68 -1.24
CA LEU A 33 0.20 9.31 0.09
C LEU A 33 0.79 7.90 0.07
N VAL A 34 2.02 7.78 0.55
CA VAL A 34 2.76 6.52 0.63
C VAL A 34 3.49 6.42 1.95
N GLN A 35 4.04 5.25 2.23
CA GLN A 35 4.83 5.04 3.44
C GLN A 35 6.07 4.19 3.16
N GLN A 36 7.04 4.30 4.06
CA GLN A 36 8.24 3.45 4.05
C GLN A 36 8.72 3.22 5.49
N PRO A 37 9.61 2.23 5.71
CA PRO A 37 10.22 2.05 7.03
C PRO A 37 10.97 3.30 7.47
N ALA A 38 10.79 3.71 8.72
CA ALA A 38 11.42 4.93 9.26
C ALA A 38 12.94 4.80 9.40
N ASP A 39 13.41 3.56 9.61
CA ASP A 39 14.83 3.25 9.82
C ASP A 39 15.58 2.94 8.51
N ASP A 40 14.90 2.94 7.37
CA ASP A 40 15.51 2.63 6.08
C ASP A 40 14.97 3.56 4.98
N PRO A 41 15.54 4.77 4.85
CA PRO A 41 15.11 5.72 3.80
C PRO A 41 15.48 5.26 2.38
N SER A 42 16.26 4.18 2.24
CA SER A 42 16.56 3.58 0.93
C SER A 42 15.54 2.51 0.53
N SER A 43 14.63 2.11 1.42
CA SER A 43 13.61 1.13 1.13
C SER A 43 12.58 1.67 0.12
N PHE A 44 11.89 0.74 -0.54
CA PHE A 44 10.79 1.11 -1.42
C PHE A 44 9.63 1.75 -0.64
N TYR A 45 8.86 2.55 -1.34
CA TYR A 45 7.59 3.07 -0.84
C TYR A 45 6.46 2.08 -1.11
N ALA A 46 5.47 2.08 -0.23
CA ALA A 46 4.27 1.27 -0.36
C ALA A 46 3.03 2.12 -0.04
N PHE A 47 1.87 1.64 -0.47
CA PHE A 47 0.59 2.25 -0.10
C PHE A 47 0.19 1.81 1.31
N ILE A 48 -0.52 2.66 2.02
CA ILE A 48 -1.06 2.32 3.34
C ILE A 48 -2.12 1.23 3.18
N GLY A 49 -1.99 0.18 3.96
CA GLY A 49 -2.91 -0.94 3.91
C GLY A 49 -2.50 -2.05 4.86
N GLY A 50 -3.16 -3.18 4.75
CA GLY A 50 -2.90 -4.32 5.62
C GLY A 50 -3.54 -5.60 5.15
N GLU A 51 -3.27 -6.67 5.88
CA GLU A 51 -3.77 -7.99 5.57
C GLU A 51 -5.24 -8.13 5.93
N TYR A 52 -6.01 -8.68 5.00
CA TYR A 52 -7.40 -9.03 5.21
C TYR A 52 -7.49 -10.24 6.13
N GLU A 53 -8.24 -10.12 7.21
CA GLU A 53 -8.34 -11.15 8.24
C GLU A 53 -9.78 -11.63 8.42
N VAL A 54 -9.92 -12.82 8.98
CA VAL A 54 -11.24 -13.38 9.30
C VAL A 54 -11.96 -12.43 10.26
N GLY A 55 -13.21 -12.13 9.95
CA GLY A 55 -14.04 -11.19 10.72
C GLY A 55 -14.08 -9.78 10.17
N ASP A 56 -13.20 -9.45 9.21
CA ASP A 56 -13.21 -8.15 8.55
C ASP A 56 -14.12 -8.12 7.34
N THR A 57 -14.55 -6.92 6.97
CA THR A 57 -14.88 -6.55 5.59
C THR A 57 -13.67 -5.80 5.02
N PHE A 58 -13.61 -5.61 3.70
CA PHE A 58 -12.58 -4.77 3.08
C PHE A 58 -12.57 -3.39 3.70
N GLU A 59 -13.75 -2.79 3.84
CA GLU A 59 -13.89 -1.46 4.42
C GLU A 59 -13.39 -1.41 5.87
N SER A 60 -13.82 -2.35 6.73
CA SER A 60 -13.42 -2.33 8.13
C SER A 60 -11.93 -2.51 8.32
N ARG A 61 -11.30 -3.39 7.52
CA ARG A 61 -9.84 -3.58 7.57
C ARG A 61 -9.10 -2.32 7.15
N LEU A 62 -9.52 -1.70 6.06
CA LEU A 62 -8.85 -0.50 5.56
C LEU A 62 -8.98 0.65 6.57
N ARG A 63 -10.14 0.83 7.18
CA ARG A 63 -10.34 1.83 8.23
C ARG A 63 -9.43 1.59 9.43
N LYS A 64 -9.31 0.35 9.87
CA LYS A 64 -8.39 -0.02 10.96
C LYS A 64 -6.95 0.36 10.65
N GLU A 65 -6.47 0.03 9.44
CA GLU A 65 -5.09 0.31 9.07
C GLU A 65 -4.80 1.82 9.07
N PHE A 66 -5.70 2.63 8.53
CA PHE A 66 -5.53 4.09 8.57
C PHE A 66 -5.59 4.64 9.99
N ASP A 67 -6.48 4.12 10.84
CA ASP A 67 -6.57 4.54 12.25
C ASP A 67 -5.31 4.15 13.04
N GLU A 68 -4.74 2.99 12.77
CA GLU A 68 -3.56 2.49 13.47
C GLU A 68 -2.27 3.17 13.01
N GLU A 69 -2.15 3.44 11.72
CA GLU A 69 -0.90 3.92 11.11
C GLU A 69 -0.82 5.45 10.98
N THR A 70 -1.96 6.14 10.97
CA THR A 70 -2.00 7.59 10.75
C THR A 70 -2.89 8.32 11.77
N ASN A 71 -2.77 9.65 11.76
CA ASN A 71 -3.63 10.55 12.53
C ASN A 71 -4.94 10.91 11.80
N ALA A 72 -5.20 10.31 10.63
CA ALA A 72 -6.34 10.62 9.78
C ALA A 72 -7.39 9.52 9.80
N GLN A 73 -8.62 9.88 9.44
CA GLN A 73 -9.73 8.95 9.30
C GLN A 73 -10.27 8.99 7.88
N ILE A 74 -10.72 7.83 7.39
CA ILE A 74 -11.36 7.72 6.09
C ILE A 74 -12.75 8.34 6.15
N VAL A 75 -13.05 9.28 5.25
CA VAL A 75 -14.38 9.88 5.12
C VAL A 75 -15.14 9.33 3.91
N ASP A 76 -14.43 8.81 2.91
CA ASP A 76 -15.02 8.16 1.74
C ASP A 76 -14.05 7.17 1.14
N LEU A 77 -14.57 6.08 0.56
CA LEU A 77 -13.76 5.11 -0.15
C LEU A 77 -14.54 4.48 -1.30
N LYS A 78 -13.81 4.18 -2.38
CA LYS A 78 -14.38 3.59 -3.59
C LYS A 78 -13.41 2.53 -4.13
N TYR A 79 -13.92 1.34 -4.41
CA TYR A 79 -13.11 0.27 -4.99
C TYR A 79 -12.57 0.65 -6.37
N LEU A 80 -11.30 0.41 -6.61
CA LEU A 80 -10.66 0.69 -7.89
C LEU A 80 -10.35 -0.59 -8.67
N PHE A 81 -9.45 -1.42 -8.17
CA PHE A 81 -8.94 -2.58 -8.91
C PHE A 81 -8.27 -3.60 -8.01
N CYS A 82 -8.03 -4.77 -8.59
CA CYS A 82 -7.28 -5.86 -7.99
C CYS A 82 -5.91 -6.00 -8.66
N VAL A 83 -4.89 -6.32 -7.88
CA VAL A 83 -3.54 -6.63 -8.38
C VAL A 83 -3.12 -8.01 -7.91
N GLU A 84 -2.73 -8.88 -8.84
CA GLU A 84 -1.94 -10.05 -8.50
C GLU A 84 -0.48 -9.61 -8.42
N ASN A 85 0.07 -9.53 -7.21
CA ASN A 85 1.42 -9.04 -7.00
C ASN A 85 2.36 -10.18 -6.64
N HIS A 86 3.36 -10.41 -7.50
CA HIS A 86 4.40 -11.41 -7.31
C HIS A 86 5.73 -10.69 -7.21
N PHE A 87 6.44 -10.85 -6.11
CA PHE A 87 7.74 -10.22 -5.94
C PHE A 87 8.67 -11.07 -5.09
N HIS A 88 9.97 -10.80 -5.20
CA HIS A 88 10.95 -11.43 -4.35
C HIS A 88 11.35 -10.50 -3.20
N TYR A 89 11.40 -11.06 -2.02
CA TYR A 89 11.96 -10.37 -0.86
C TYR A 89 13.09 -11.23 -0.31
N ARG A 90 14.32 -10.77 -0.44
CA ARG A 90 15.53 -11.49 -0.03
C ARG A 90 15.57 -12.92 -0.55
N GLY A 91 15.30 -13.08 -1.84
CA GLY A 91 15.34 -14.36 -2.54
C GLY A 91 14.13 -15.26 -2.34
N LYS A 92 13.12 -14.82 -1.57
CA LYS A 92 11.89 -15.59 -1.36
C LYS A 92 10.76 -14.99 -2.16
N LEU A 93 10.02 -15.83 -2.87
CA LEU A 93 8.85 -15.41 -3.62
C LEU A 93 7.71 -15.10 -2.66
N ILE A 94 7.19 -13.89 -2.75
CA ILE A 94 5.98 -13.45 -2.05
C ILE A 94 4.90 -13.25 -3.10
N GLN A 95 3.71 -13.75 -2.81
CA GLN A 95 2.55 -13.60 -3.68
C GLN A 95 1.39 -13.01 -2.90
N GLN A 96 0.78 -11.96 -3.43
CA GLN A 96 -0.35 -11.28 -2.80
C GLN A 96 -1.44 -10.99 -3.83
N VAL A 97 -2.69 -11.06 -3.38
CA VAL A 97 -3.83 -10.49 -4.09
C VAL A 97 -4.18 -9.21 -3.36
N GLU A 98 -4.03 -8.09 -4.03
CA GLU A 98 -4.21 -6.76 -3.44
C GLU A 98 -5.43 -6.09 -4.02
N HIS A 99 -6.30 -5.57 -3.14
CA HIS A 99 -7.46 -4.80 -3.53
C HIS A 99 -7.21 -3.33 -3.19
N TYR A 100 -7.33 -2.46 -4.19
CA TYR A 100 -7.04 -1.04 -4.07
C TYR A 100 -8.33 -0.22 -4.05
N PHE A 101 -8.34 0.76 -3.16
CA PHE A 101 -9.46 1.69 -2.99
C PHE A 101 -8.96 3.11 -3.16
N ALA A 102 -9.75 3.95 -3.83
CA ALA A 102 -9.58 5.39 -3.74
C ALA A 102 -10.10 5.84 -2.38
N VAL A 103 -9.26 6.50 -1.60
CA VAL A 103 -9.55 6.88 -0.22
C VAL A 103 -9.49 8.39 -0.09
N THR A 104 -10.50 8.97 0.54
CA THR A 104 -10.52 10.38 0.94
C THR A 104 -10.38 10.45 2.45
N LEU A 105 -9.44 11.25 2.93
CA LEU A 105 -9.16 11.43 4.36
C LEU A 105 -9.73 12.75 4.86
N ASN A 106 -9.97 12.84 6.17
CA ASN A 106 -10.49 14.04 6.83
C ASN A 106 -9.45 15.15 7.01
N ARG A 107 -8.18 14.88 6.67
CA ARG A 107 -7.07 15.84 6.78
C ARG A 107 -5.94 15.48 5.82
N SER A 108 -5.09 16.45 5.52
CA SER A 108 -3.93 16.25 4.62
C SER A 108 -2.58 16.30 5.34
N ASP A 109 -2.52 16.85 6.54
CA ASP A 109 -1.33 16.88 7.38
C ASP A 109 -1.16 15.54 8.10
N ILE A 110 -0.67 14.55 7.37
CA ILE A 110 -0.59 13.17 7.86
C ILE A 110 0.66 12.97 8.70
N VAL A 111 0.45 12.41 9.88
CA VAL A 111 1.52 12.04 10.82
C VAL A 111 1.39 10.56 11.15
N SER A 112 2.49 9.83 11.14
CA SER A 112 2.50 8.43 11.52
C SER A 112 2.21 8.24 13.00
N ARG A 113 1.40 7.26 13.32
CA ARG A 113 1.19 6.77 14.69
C ARG A 113 2.11 5.60 15.04
N GLU A 114 2.81 5.06 14.03
CA GLU A 114 3.76 3.97 14.19
C GLU A 114 5.17 4.50 14.09
N ASP A 115 6.00 4.29 15.12
CA ASP A 115 7.38 4.76 15.17
C ASP A 115 8.25 4.16 14.05
N GLN A 116 7.84 3.00 13.52
CA GLN A 116 8.57 2.25 12.50
C GLN A 116 8.25 2.69 11.07
N LEU A 117 7.28 3.60 10.89
CA LEU A 117 6.80 4.02 9.59
C LEU A 117 6.87 5.54 9.45
N THR A 118 7.17 6.00 8.24
CA THR A 118 7.02 7.41 7.85
C THR A 118 6.12 7.51 6.64
N GLN A 119 5.24 8.52 6.62
CA GLN A 119 4.39 8.81 5.49
C GLN A 119 4.97 9.96 4.68
N HIS A 120 4.73 9.91 3.36
CA HIS A 120 5.22 10.89 2.40
C HIS A 120 4.15 11.16 1.36
N TRP A 121 4.13 12.39 0.88
CA TRP A 121 3.33 12.76 -0.30
C TRP A 121 4.27 12.82 -1.50
N LEU A 122 4.08 11.92 -2.46
CA LEU A 122 4.89 11.89 -3.69
C LEU A 122 4.15 12.59 -4.83
N PRO A 123 4.79 13.54 -5.52
CA PRO A 123 4.14 14.24 -6.63
C PRO A 123 3.86 13.27 -7.80
N LEU A 124 2.64 13.28 -8.30
CA LEU A 124 2.23 12.40 -9.40
C LEU A 124 3.01 12.66 -10.68
N ASP A 125 3.40 13.91 -10.94
CA ASP A 125 4.17 14.26 -12.12
C ASP A 125 5.57 13.66 -12.14
N GLU A 126 6.08 13.24 -10.98
CA GLU A 126 7.41 12.66 -10.81
C GLU A 126 7.36 11.21 -10.30
N ILE A 127 6.16 10.61 -10.26
CA ILE A 127 5.96 9.33 -9.58
C ILE A 127 6.82 8.19 -10.16
N SER A 128 7.10 8.23 -11.45
CA SER A 128 7.93 7.23 -12.12
C SER A 128 9.39 7.22 -11.66
N ALA A 129 9.85 8.29 -11.01
CA ALA A 129 11.20 8.39 -10.48
C ALA A 129 11.36 7.73 -9.10
N PHE A 130 10.25 7.30 -8.48
CA PHE A 130 10.26 6.74 -7.14
C PHE A 130 10.15 5.22 -7.16
N GLU A 131 10.77 4.57 -6.19
CA GLU A 131 10.63 3.14 -5.94
C GLU A 131 9.31 2.85 -5.22
N LEU A 132 8.20 3.21 -5.84
CA LEU A 132 6.86 2.92 -5.32
C LEU A 132 6.39 1.57 -5.87
N ARG A 133 6.09 0.66 -4.98
CA ARG A 133 5.68 -0.70 -5.34
C ARG A 133 4.21 -0.97 -5.02
N PRO A 134 3.54 -1.81 -5.81
CA PRO A 134 4.04 -2.47 -7.03
C PRO A 134 4.14 -1.51 -8.20
N PHE A 135 5.08 -1.75 -9.08
CA PHE A 135 5.35 -0.84 -10.21
C PHE A 135 4.17 -0.68 -11.16
N VAL A 136 3.36 -1.72 -11.35
CA VAL A 136 2.16 -1.62 -12.20
C VAL A 136 1.17 -0.58 -11.68
N VAL A 137 1.07 -0.41 -10.36
CA VAL A 137 0.21 0.62 -9.76
C VAL A 137 0.87 1.99 -9.89
N ARG A 138 2.17 2.10 -9.63
CA ARG A 138 2.92 3.33 -9.86
C ARG A 138 2.73 3.84 -11.27
N ASP A 139 2.91 2.96 -12.26
CA ASP A 139 2.81 3.32 -13.68
C ASP A 139 1.37 3.71 -14.06
N ALA A 140 0.38 3.04 -13.49
CA ALA A 140 -1.02 3.40 -13.67
C ALA A 140 -1.37 4.77 -13.05
N LEU A 141 -0.72 5.14 -11.96
CA LEU A 141 -0.84 6.49 -11.39
C LEU A 141 -0.19 7.52 -12.31
N ALA A 142 0.97 7.20 -12.87
CA ALA A 142 1.72 8.11 -13.74
C ALA A 142 0.93 8.48 -15.01
N ASP A 143 0.24 7.52 -15.62
CA ASP A 143 -0.51 7.73 -16.87
C ASP A 143 -2.00 7.94 -16.68
N GLY A 144 -2.50 7.89 -15.45
CA GLY A 144 -3.91 8.09 -15.13
C GLY A 144 -4.81 6.88 -15.35
N SER A 145 -4.27 5.76 -15.83
CA SER A 145 -5.06 4.56 -16.15
C SER A 145 -5.62 3.86 -14.90
N TYR A 146 -5.12 4.18 -13.71
CA TYR A 146 -5.62 3.60 -12.45
C TYR A 146 -7.14 3.83 -12.24
N LEU A 147 -7.68 4.89 -12.82
CA LEU A 147 -9.12 5.21 -12.71
C LEU A 147 -9.99 4.28 -13.57
N ASN A 148 -9.39 3.66 -14.59
CA ASN A 148 -10.11 2.80 -15.55
C ASN A 148 -9.69 1.32 -15.45
N SER A 149 -8.67 1.01 -14.69
CA SER A 149 -8.21 -0.36 -14.49
C SER A 149 -9.14 -1.13 -13.55
N ARG A 150 -9.21 -2.44 -13.76
CA ARG A 150 -9.96 -3.35 -12.88
C ARG A 150 -9.07 -4.47 -12.35
N TYR A 151 -8.04 -4.82 -13.11
CA TYR A 151 -7.15 -5.92 -12.80
C TYR A 151 -5.78 -5.69 -13.41
N MET A 152 -4.74 -5.98 -12.65
CA MET A 152 -3.34 -5.87 -13.07
C MET A 152 -2.54 -7.05 -12.53
N VAL A 153 -1.43 -7.34 -13.19
CA VAL A 153 -0.46 -8.34 -12.73
C VAL A 153 0.91 -7.69 -12.62
N GLN A 154 1.53 -7.82 -11.46
CA GLN A 154 2.93 -7.48 -11.24
C GLN A 154 3.74 -8.77 -11.27
N SER A 155 4.56 -8.94 -12.28
CA SER A 155 5.46 -10.09 -12.41
C SER A 155 6.65 -9.94 -11.46
N PRO A 156 7.22 -11.05 -10.98
CA PRO A 156 8.42 -11.00 -10.15
C PRO A 156 9.62 -10.51 -10.98
N GLU A 157 10.49 -9.76 -10.31
CA GLU A 157 11.75 -9.26 -10.87
C GLU A 157 12.94 -10.04 -10.31
#